data_ec3c53622e4b140bbcc3e70430ecefdb
#
_entry.id   ec3c53622e4b140bbcc3e70430ecefdb
#
_cell.length_a   1.000
_cell.length_b   1.000
_cell.length_c   1.000
_cell.angle_alpha   90.00
_cell.angle_beta   90.00
_cell.angle_gamma   90.00
#
_symmetry.space_group_name_H-M   'P 1'
#
loop_
_entity.id
_entity.type
_entity.pdbx_description
1 polymer ?
#
loop_
_entity_poly.entity_id
_entity_poly.type
_entity_poly.pdbx_seq_one_letter_code
_entity_poly.pdbx_strand_id
1 'polypeptide(L)'
;SCQPIVVPENAYLIEGSYGRPWKCRRGYREQGETCEPIRLPPNAYLTDSSFGRGWECERGFKEQGDACIKIKVPDNAFLSGSASDRHWECRRGYRKKNERCIAIEVPQNAYLLATTKYGKGWACERGYRERTDSCENVLVPANAYLNDRGTNWKCSRGFRRTDDRCAKIVVPQHGFIDSSGNDWKCSAPYRRKGDACVRS
;
A
#
# COMPACT_ATOMS: atom_id res chain seq x y z
N SER A 1 -8.80 40.14 -43.99
CA SER A 1 -7.39 40.23 -44.40
C SER A 1 -6.56 39.25 -43.57
N CYS A 2 -5.81 38.37 -44.22
CA CYS A 2 -4.86 37.49 -43.53
C CYS A 2 -3.65 38.31 -43.05
N GLN A 3 -3.35 38.26 -41.76
CA GLN A 3 -2.14 38.86 -41.24
C GLN A 3 -1.04 37.81 -41.18
N PRO A 4 0.22 38.13 -41.51
CA PRO A 4 1.32 37.18 -41.40
C PRO A 4 1.58 36.84 -39.94
N ILE A 5 1.79 35.57 -39.67
CA ILE A 5 2.16 35.05 -38.32
C ILE A 5 3.62 35.40 -38.10
N VAL A 6 3.91 36.18 -37.09
CA VAL A 6 5.29 36.48 -36.68
C VAL A 6 5.74 35.35 -35.73
N VAL A 7 6.68 34.54 -36.18
CA VAL A 7 7.29 33.46 -35.38
C VAL A 7 8.54 34.03 -34.72
N PRO A 8 8.61 34.03 -33.37
CA PRO A 8 9.80 34.53 -32.68
C PRO A 8 11.04 33.65 -32.92
N GLU A 9 12.21 34.22 -32.66
CA GLU A 9 13.45 33.44 -32.70
C GLU A 9 13.35 32.26 -31.73
N ASN A 10 13.95 31.11 -32.13
CA ASN A 10 13.92 29.84 -31.38
C ASN A 10 12.50 29.26 -31.18
N ALA A 11 11.54 29.64 -32.02
CA ALA A 11 10.23 29.03 -32.13
C ALA A 11 10.04 28.27 -33.45
N TYR A 12 8.94 27.56 -33.58
CA TYR A 12 8.47 26.90 -34.82
C TYR A 12 6.95 26.96 -34.92
N LEU A 13 6.44 27.01 -36.13
CA LEU A 13 4.99 26.99 -36.39
C LEU A 13 4.38 25.63 -36.03
N ILE A 14 3.17 25.67 -35.50
CA ILE A 14 2.34 24.48 -35.24
C ILE A 14 1.01 24.63 -35.96
N GLU A 15 0.54 23.57 -36.61
CA GLU A 15 -0.74 23.55 -37.28
C GLU A 15 -1.88 23.16 -36.31
N GLY A 16 -3.05 23.79 -36.48
CA GLY A 16 -4.30 23.34 -35.86
C GLY A 16 -4.44 23.57 -34.35
N SER A 17 -3.67 24.45 -33.72
CA SER A 17 -3.84 24.74 -32.30
C SER A 17 -4.80 25.89 -32.05
N TYR A 18 -5.70 25.70 -31.05
CA TYR A 18 -6.41 26.82 -30.46
C TYR A 18 -5.40 27.60 -29.57
N GLY A 19 -5.05 28.83 -29.94
CA GLY A 19 -4.12 29.65 -29.22
C GLY A 19 -2.98 30.17 -30.11
N ARG A 20 -1.76 30.21 -29.58
CA ARG A 20 -0.61 30.70 -30.33
C ARG A 20 -0.22 29.70 -31.44
N PRO A 21 0.05 30.17 -32.64
CA PRO A 21 0.38 29.32 -33.79
C PRO A 21 1.84 28.87 -33.82
N TRP A 22 2.59 29.06 -32.75
CA TRP A 22 3.98 28.67 -32.61
C TRP A 22 4.30 28.12 -31.22
N LYS A 23 5.37 27.33 -31.10
CA LYS A 23 5.96 26.81 -29.86
C LYS A 23 7.45 27.06 -29.85
N CYS A 24 8.00 27.24 -28.64
CA CYS A 24 9.46 27.31 -28.48
C CYS A 24 10.13 25.97 -28.76
N ARG A 25 11.32 26.03 -29.36
CA ARG A 25 12.19 24.85 -29.56
C ARG A 25 12.63 24.30 -28.22
N ARG A 26 13.03 23.02 -28.22
CA ARG A 26 13.60 22.35 -27.04
C ARG A 26 14.78 23.16 -26.50
N GLY A 27 14.82 23.35 -25.18
CA GLY A 27 15.82 24.20 -24.54
C GLY A 27 15.43 25.66 -24.39
N TYR A 28 14.26 26.04 -24.89
CA TYR A 28 13.68 27.38 -24.74
C TYR A 28 12.29 27.29 -24.10
N ARG A 29 11.91 28.31 -23.37
CA ARG A 29 10.57 28.47 -22.78
C ARG A 29 9.93 29.76 -23.25
N GLU A 30 8.62 29.75 -23.29
CA GLU A 30 7.81 30.89 -23.63
C GLU A 30 7.84 31.93 -22.50
N GLN A 31 8.19 33.16 -22.86
CA GLN A 31 8.14 34.32 -21.98
C GLN A 31 7.56 35.51 -22.74
N GLY A 32 6.26 35.81 -22.52
CA GLY A 32 5.54 36.79 -23.34
C GLY A 32 5.46 36.34 -24.79
N GLU A 33 5.98 37.12 -25.72
CA GLU A 33 6.00 36.89 -27.17
C GLU A 33 7.36 36.32 -27.66
N THR A 34 8.23 35.88 -26.76
CA THR A 34 9.60 35.42 -27.07
C THR A 34 9.86 34.05 -26.53
N CYS A 35 10.91 33.40 -27.06
CA CYS A 35 11.42 32.11 -26.56
C CYS A 35 12.80 32.35 -25.92
N GLU A 36 12.85 32.26 -24.58
CA GLU A 36 14.08 32.45 -23.83
C GLU A 36 14.78 31.13 -23.52
N PRO A 37 16.11 31.09 -23.54
CA PRO A 37 16.86 29.87 -23.24
C PRO A 37 16.62 29.42 -21.80
N ILE A 38 16.38 28.12 -21.61
CA ILE A 38 16.24 27.51 -20.29
C ILE A 38 17.65 27.39 -19.69
N ARG A 39 17.87 28.06 -18.56
CA ARG A 39 19.10 27.90 -17.78
C ARG A 39 19.07 26.55 -17.06
N LEU A 40 19.86 25.61 -17.57
CA LEU A 40 19.95 24.25 -17.02
C LEU A 40 20.96 24.24 -15.85
N PRO A 41 20.54 23.94 -14.63
CA PRO A 41 21.50 23.81 -13.52
C PRO A 41 22.31 22.53 -13.65
N PRO A 42 23.47 22.44 -12.98
CA PRO A 42 24.24 21.19 -12.92
C PRO A 42 23.38 20.02 -12.40
N ASN A 43 23.61 18.82 -12.97
CA ASN A 43 22.86 17.58 -12.65
C ASN A 43 21.35 17.68 -12.94
N ALA A 44 20.99 18.43 -13.96
CA ALA A 44 19.63 18.50 -14.51
C ALA A 44 19.66 18.14 -16.00
N TYR A 45 18.51 17.76 -16.53
CA TYR A 45 18.29 17.49 -17.95
C TYR A 45 17.01 18.18 -18.44
N LEU A 46 17.00 18.55 -19.72
CA LEU A 46 15.82 19.18 -20.35
C LEU A 46 14.68 18.16 -20.48
N THR A 47 13.48 18.58 -20.13
CA THR A 47 12.25 17.81 -20.36
C THR A 47 11.52 18.35 -21.61
N ASP A 48 10.69 17.51 -22.21
CA ASP A 48 9.81 17.91 -23.32
C ASP A 48 8.49 18.50 -22.83
N SER A 49 8.34 18.70 -21.51
CA SER A 49 7.15 19.30 -20.91
C SER A 49 7.08 20.79 -21.22
N SER A 50 5.95 21.22 -21.79
CA SER A 50 5.61 22.64 -21.95
C SER A 50 5.20 23.32 -20.65
N PHE A 51 5.05 22.57 -19.57
CA PHE A 51 4.70 23.05 -18.24
C PHE A 51 5.89 22.98 -17.29
N GLY A 52 5.97 23.95 -16.37
CA GLY A 52 7.02 24.00 -15.35
C GLY A 52 8.31 24.67 -15.84
N ARG A 53 9.44 24.21 -15.33
CA ARG A 53 10.76 24.82 -15.58
C ARG A 53 11.45 24.37 -16.87
N GLY A 54 10.90 23.34 -17.53
CA GLY A 54 11.48 22.72 -18.72
C GLY A 54 12.72 21.86 -18.44
N TRP A 55 13.03 21.58 -17.18
CA TRP A 55 14.10 20.68 -16.77
C TRP A 55 13.74 19.91 -15.50
N GLU A 56 14.41 18.80 -15.32
CA GLU A 56 14.34 17.96 -14.13
C GLU A 56 15.73 17.56 -13.66
N CYS A 57 15.86 17.26 -12.35
CA CYS A 57 17.14 16.77 -11.83
C CYS A 57 17.41 15.33 -12.26
N GLU A 58 18.69 15.03 -12.50
CA GLU A 58 19.15 13.65 -12.74
C GLU A 58 18.86 12.74 -11.54
N ARG A 59 18.88 11.42 -11.80
CA ARG A 59 18.71 10.42 -10.74
C ARG A 59 19.79 10.59 -9.67
N GLY A 60 19.34 10.62 -8.40
CA GLY A 60 20.21 10.84 -7.25
C GLY A 60 20.30 12.30 -6.81
N PHE A 61 19.58 13.18 -7.51
CA PHE A 61 19.46 14.59 -7.17
C PHE A 61 18.00 14.96 -6.95
N LYS A 62 17.75 15.93 -6.11
CA LYS A 62 16.43 16.53 -5.87
C LYS A 62 16.46 18.02 -6.09
N GLU A 63 15.34 18.57 -6.49
CA GLU A 63 15.17 19.99 -6.68
C GLU A 63 15.15 20.72 -5.34
N GLN A 64 15.93 21.80 -5.28
CA GLN A 64 15.90 22.75 -4.18
C GLN A 64 16.13 24.16 -4.74
N GLY A 65 15.07 24.96 -4.80
CA GLY A 65 15.11 26.25 -5.53
C GLY A 65 15.38 26.00 -7.01
N ASP A 66 16.35 26.69 -7.59
CA ASP A 66 16.77 26.56 -8.99
C ASP A 66 17.98 25.64 -9.19
N ALA A 67 18.25 24.74 -8.24
CA ALA A 67 19.38 23.84 -8.27
C ALA A 67 18.98 22.37 -8.03
N CYS A 68 19.81 21.45 -8.53
CA CYS A 68 19.72 20.04 -8.25
C CYS A 68 20.77 19.66 -7.20
N ILE A 69 20.32 19.30 -6.00
CA ILE A 69 21.20 18.88 -4.90
C ILE A 69 21.24 17.38 -4.75
N LYS A 70 22.41 16.85 -4.43
CA LYS A 70 22.59 15.39 -4.26
C LYS A 70 21.77 14.87 -3.08
N ILE A 71 21.01 13.79 -3.32
CA ILE A 71 20.25 13.09 -2.28
C ILE A 71 21.25 12.32 -1.40
N LYS A 72 21.28 12.63 -0.11
CA LYS A 72 22.03 11.82 0.87
C LYS A 72 21.24 10.56 1.19
N VAL A 73 21.71 9.41 0.69
CA VAL A 73 21.11 8.10 0.96
C VAL A 73 21.78 7.54 2.23
N PRO A 74 21.03 7.30 3.30
CA PRO A 74 21.60 6.73 4.53
C PRO A 74 21.94 5.24 4.36
N ASP A 75 22.67 4.68 5.33
CA ASP A 75 22.94 3.25 5.37
C ASP A 75 21.64 2.44 5.39
N ASN A 76 21.66 1.26 4.75
CA ASN A 76 20.51 0.38 4.60
C ASN A 76 19.30 1.03 3.88
N ALA A 77 19.54 2.03 3.05
CA ALA A 77 18.59 2.64 2.15
C ALA A 77 19.00 2.49 0.69
N PHE A 78 18.12 2.83 -0.22
CA PHE A 78 18.35 2.92 -1.66
C PHE A 78 17.51 4.06 -2.25
N LEU A 79 17.93 4.61 -3.38
CA LEU A 79 17.16 5.62 -4.10
C LEU A 79 15.85 5.01 -4.61
N SER A 80 14.73 5.67 -4.33
CA SER A 80 13.43 5.30 -4.88
C SER A 80 13.48 5.23 -6.41
N GLY A 81 12.80 4.24 -6.99
CA GLY A 81 12.75 4.05 -8.44
C GLY A 81 11.75 4.96 -9.16
N SER A 82 10.89 5.66 -8.42
CA SER A 82 9.89 6.57 -8.99
C SER A 82 10.53 7.89 -9.42
N ALA A 83 10.24 8.33 -10.64
CA ALA A 83 10.68 9.64 -11.14
C ALA A 83 10.03 10.81 -10.37
N SER A 84 8.84 10.59 -9.81
CA SER A 84 8.12 11.57 -9.00
C SER A 84 8.60 11.66 -7.55
N ASP A 85 9.17 10.55 -7.04
CA ASP A 85 9.60 10.40 -5.65
C ASP A 85 11.14 10.40 -5.57
N ARG A 86 11.75 11.58 -5.74
CA ARG A 86 13.22 11.75 -5.67
C ARG A 86 13.73 11.70 -4.24
N HIS A 87 13.44 10.59 -3.57
CA HIS A 87 13.88 10.33 -2.20
C HIS A 87 14.44 8.90 -2.08
N TRP A 88 14.78 8.50 -0.89
CA TRP A 88 15.27 7.17 -0.59
C TRP A 88 14.26 6.38 0.23
N GLU A 89 14.32 5.06 0.10
CA GLU A 89 13.56 4.10 0.89
C GLU A 89 14.49 3.15 1.62
N CYS A 90 14.06 2.66 2.79
CA CYS A 90 14.83 1.66 3.52
C CYS A 90 14.76 0.30 2.81
N ARG A 91 15.87 -0.44 2.85
CA ARG A 91 15.93 -1.83 2.42
C ARG A 91 15.00 -2.69 3.25
N ARG A 92 14.59 -3.84 2.71
CA ARG A 92 13.80 -4.82 3.44
C ARG A 92 14.49 -5.22 4.75
N GLY A 93 13.72 -5.28 5.82
CA GLY A 93 14.25 -5.52 7.17
C GLY A 93 14.60 -4.24 7.94
N TYR A 94 14.43 -3.09 7.31
CA TYR A 94 14.68 -1.80 7.94
C TYR A 94 13.45 -0.90 7.82
N ARG A 95 13.28 0.03 8.74
CA ARG A 95 12.24 1.06 8.72
C ARG A 95 12.82 2.45 8.92
N LYS A 96 12.18 3.43 8.30
CA LYS A 96 12.58 4.85 8.43
C LYS A 96 12.24 5.36 9.83
N LYS A 97 13.25 5.92 10.50
CA LYS A 97 13.12 6.67 11.75
C LYS A 97 14.14 7.80 11.75
N ASN A 98 13.69 9.05 11.92
CA ASN A 98 14.54 10.24 11.96
C ASN A 98 15.61 10.28 10.85
N GLU A 99 15.19 10.18 9.59
CA GLU A 99 16.06 10.21 8.38
C GLU A 99 17.15 9.12 8.35
N ARG A 100 16.95 8.00 9.05
CA ARG A 100 17.80 6.80 9.03
C ARG A 100 16.97 5.55 8.83
N CYS A 101 17.60 4.49 8.37
CA CYS A 101 17.01 3.16 8.33
C CYS A 101 17.50 2.34 9.49
N ILE A 102 16.60 2.02 10.43
CA ILE A 102 16.89 1.17 11.59
C ILE A 102 16.37 -0.25 11.33
N ALA A 103 17.12 -1.24 11.80
CA ALA A 103 16.72 -2.64 11.69
C ALA A 103 15.37 -2.90 12.39
N ILE A 104 14.55 -3.76 11.78
CA ILE A 104 13.31 -4.24 12.38
C ILE A 104 13.66 -5.48 13.20
N GLU A 105 13.46 -5.38 14.50
CA GLU A 105 13.58 -6.53 15.41
C GLU A 105 12.36 -7.43 15.20
N VAL A 106 12.59 -8.63 14.66
CA VAL A 106 11.56 -9.64 14.43
C VAL A 106 11.57 -10.57 15.65
N PRO A 107 10.46 -10.64 16.41
CA PRO A 107 10.39 -11.52 17.58
C PRO A 107 10.37 -13.00 17.16
N GLN A 108 10.59 -13.88 18.13
CA GLN A 108 10.46 -15.31 17.91
C GLN A 108 9.05 -15.66 17.42
N ASN A 109 8.93 -16.62 16.52
CA ASN A 109 7.67 -17.06 15.89
C ASN A 109 6.97 -15.94 15.10
N ALA A 110 7.76 -15.05 14.51
CA ALA A 110 7.32 -14.01 13.59
C ALA A 110 8.18 -14.00 12.33
N TYR A 111 7.69 -13.37 11.28
CA TYR A 111 8.39 -13.21 10.01
C TYR A 111 8.27 -11.76 9.50
N LEU A 112 9.27 -11.31 8.75
CA LEU A 112 9.27 -10.00 8.10
C LEU A 112 8.20 -9.94 6.99
N LEU A 113 7.40 -8.89 7.02
CA LEU A 113 6.45 -8.58 5.95
C LEU A 113 7.18 -8.16 4.66
N ALA A 114 6.53 -8.35 3.53
CA ALA A 114 7.05 -7.94 2.23
C ALA A 114 7.24 -6.41 2.16
N THR A 115 6.33 -5.66 2.78
CA THR A 115 6.43 -4.20 2.92
C THR A 115 6.60 -3.85 4.39
N THR A 116 7.58 -2.99 4.68
CA THR A 116 7.85 -2.49 6.04
C THR A 116 7.48 -1.01 6.19
N LYS A 117 6.76 -0.49 5.19
CA LYS A 117 6.40 0.93 5.09
C LYS A 117 5.43 1.36 6.19
N TYR A 118 4.57 0.44 6.63
CA TYR A 118 3.56 0.70 7.66
C TYR A 118 3.58 -0.38 8.74
N GLY A 119 3.20 -0.01 9.96
CA GLY A 119 3.11 -0.94 11.10
C GLY A 119 4.47 -1.38 11.63
N LYS A 120 4.49 -2.54 12.26
CA LYS A 120 5.69 -3.10 12.90
C LYS A 120 6.69 -3.71 11.90
N GLY A 121 6.26 -4.00 10.67
CA GLY A 121 7.06 -4.61 9.62
C GLY A 121 7.23 -6.14 9.77
N TRP A 122 6.58 -6.75 10.74
CA TRP A 122 6.53 -8.19 10.94
C TRP A 122 5.12 -8.67 11.31
N ALA A 123 4.87 -9.95 11.17
CA ALA A 123 3.64 -10.61 11.59
C ALA A 123 3.98 -11.96 12.24
N CYS A 124 3.11 -12.42 13.13
CA CYS A 124 3.28 -13.72 13.75
C CYS A 124 3.06 -14.86 12.74
N GLU A 125 3.81 -15.95 12.91
CA GLU A 125 3.61 -17.20 12.18
C GLU A 125 2.24 -17.81 12.47
N ARG A 126 1.79 -18.70 11.59
CA ARG A 126 0.55 -19.44 11.78
C ARG A 126 0.60 -20.27 13.07
N GLY A 127 -0.42 -20.14 13.90
CA GLY A 127 -0.48 -20.77 15.23
C GLY A 127 -0.02 -19.84 16.37
N TYR A 128 0.36 -18.62 16.00
CA TYR A 128 0.72 -17.58 16.98
C TYR A 128 -0.15 -16.35 16.80
N ARG A 129 -0.37 -15.61 17.87
CA ARG A 129 -1.06 -14.32 17.88
C ARG A 129 -0.20 -13.23 18.48
N GLU A 130 -0.35 -12.03 17.95
CA GLU A 130 0.36 -10.86 18.44
C GLU A 130 -0.12 -10.46 19.86
N ARG A 131 0.85 -10.26 20.72
CA ARG A 131 0.69 -9.66 22.06
C ARG A 131 1.78 -8.62 22.25
N THR A 132 1.42 -7.35 22.34
CA THR A 132 2.35 -6.22 22.45
C THR A 132 3.44 -6.28 21.36
N ASP A 133 4.63 -6.76 21.64
CA ASP A 133 5.76 -6.87 20.70
C ASP A 133 6.31 -8.31 20.59
N SER A 134 5.47 -9.31 20.85
CA SER A 134 5.79 -10.73 20.82
C SER A 134 4.71 -11.55 20.11
N CYS A 135 5.02 -12.80 19.80
CA CYS A 135 4.09 -13.76 19.24
C CYS A 135 3.87 -14.90 20.25
N GLU A 136 2.66 -14.99 20.79
CA GLU A 136 2.24 -16.03 21.72
C GLU A 136 1.55 -17.18 20.99
N ASN A 137 1.80 -18.41 21.45
CA ASN A 137 1.15 -19.61 20.89
C ASN A 137 -0.38 -19.54 21.09
N VAL A 138 -1.12 -19.87 20.04
CA VAL A 138 -2.58 -20.06 20.10
C VAL A 138 -2.90 -21.47 20.61
N LEU A 139 -3.27 -21.56 21.86
CA LEU A 139 -3.74 -22.83 22.43
C LEU A 139 -5.06 -23.23 21.76
N VAL A 140 -5.03 -24.26 20.93
CA VAL A 140 -6.21 -24.80 20.23
C VAL A 140 -6.82 -25.89 21.11
N PRO A 141 -8.05 -25.72 21.65
CA PRO A 141 -8.67 -26.73 22.49
C PRO A 141 -9.12 -27.96 21.67
N ALA A 142 -9.52 -29.01 22.37
CA ALA A 142 -10.12 -30.18 21.73
C ALA A 142 -11.37 -29.79 20.92
N ASN A 143 -11.57 -30.42 19.77
CA ASN A 143 -12.66 -30.16 18.83
C ASN A 143 -12.68 -28.71 18.27
N ALA A 144 -11.49 -28.10 18.18
CA ALA A 144 -11.26 -26.82 17.53
C ALA A 144 -10.13 -26.94 16.49
N TYR A 145 -10.02 -25.94 15.62
CA TYR A 145 -8.97 -25.80 14.63
C TYR A 145 -8.61 -24.31 14.46
N LEU A 146 -7.39 -24.04 14.03
CA LEU A 146 -6.96 -22.68 13.74
C LEU A 146 -7.83 -22.05 12.64
N ASN A 147 -8.23 -20.81 12.85
CA ASN A 147 -8.93 -20.02 11.83
C ASN A 147 -8.03 -19.81 10.58
N ASP A 148 -8.59 -19.27 9.51
CA ASP A 148 -7.89 -19.06 8.23
C ASP A 148 -6.63 -18.19 8.38
N ARG A 149 -6.66 -17.22 9.28
CA ARG A 149 -5.51 -16.34 9.59
C ARG A 149 -4.48 -17.04 10.50
N GLY A 150 -4.82 -18.14 11.14
CA GLY A 150 -3.93 -18.83 12.08
C GLY A 150 -3.70 -18.13 13.41
N THR A 151 -4.43 -17.03 13.69
CA THR A 151 -4.23 -16.19 14.88
C THR A 151 -5.23 -16.47 16.01
N ASN A 152 -6.22 -17.32 15.74
CA ASN A 152 -7.27 -17.72 16.68
C ASN A 152 -7.80 -19.09 16.26
N TRP A 153 -8.71 -19.67 17.04
CA TRP A 153 -9.35 -20.95 16.75
C TRP A 153 -10.87 -20.81 16.57
N LYS A 154 -11.43 -21.80 15.86
CA LYS A 154 -12.87 -22.01 15.67
C LYS A 154 -13.22 -23.42 16.08
N CYS A 155 -14.42 -23.63 16.59
CA CYS A 155 -14.91 -24.98 16.87
C CYS A 155 -15.19 -25.75 15.58
N SER A 156 -14.90 -27.03 15.59
CA SER A 156 -15.27 -27.98 14.54
C SER A 156 -16.79 -28.07 14.41
N ARG A 157 -17.27 -28.52 13.25
CA ARG A 157 -18.70 -28.73 13.00
C ARG A 157 -19.31 -29.68 14.05
N GLY A 158 -20.44 -29.29 14.59
CA GLY A 158 -21.13 -30.01 15.68
C GLY A 158 -20.69 -29.61 17.09
N PHE A 159 -19.80 -28.62 17.17
CA PHE A 159 -19.36 -28.06 18.46
C PHE A 159 -19.59 -26.56 18.49
N ARG A 160 -19.91 -26.02 19.65
CA ARG A 160 -20.13 -24.60 19.90
C ARG A 160 -19.13 -24.08 20.93
N ARG A 161 -18.64 -22.86 20.69
CA ARG A 161 -17.72 -22.20 21.62
C ARG A 161 -18.45 -21.87 22.93
N THR A 162 -17.85 -22.30 24.02
CA THR A 162 -18.25 -21.96 25.37
C THR A 162 -16.98 -21.56 26.12
N ASP A 163 -16.79 -20.27 26.36
CA ASP A 163 -15.55 -19.71 26.89
C ASP A 163 -14.32 -20.12 26.04
N ASP A 164 -13.39 -20.86 26.64
CA ASP A 164 -12.14 -21.28 26.00
C ASP A 164 -12.15 -22.74 25.50
N ARG A 165 -13.32 -23.33 25.31
CA ARG A 165 -13.49 -24.70 24.83
C ARG A 165 -14.59 -24.85 23.80
N CYS A 166 -14.62 -25.98 23.11
CA CYS A 166 -15.67 -26.37 22.18
C CYS A 166 -16.53 -27.45 22.81
N ALA A 167 -17.77 -27.10 23.18
CA ALA A 167 -18.75 -28.06 23.72
C ALA A 167 -19.57 -28.67 22.58
N LYS A 168 -19.85 -29.99 22.67
CA LYS A 168 -20.70 -30.69 21.70
C LYS A 168 -22.10 -30.11 21.68
N ILE A 169 -22.65 -29.87 20.50
CA ILE A 169 -24.01 -29.39 20.31
C ILE A 169 -24.97 -30.58 20.51
N VAL A 170 -25.87 -30.48 21.45
CA VAL A 170 -26.99 -31.42 21.58
C VAL A 170 -28.08 -30.97 20.62
N VAL A 171 -28.30 -31.73 19.56
CA VAL A 171 -29.38 -31.44 18.59
C VAL A 171 -30.65 -32.14 19.05
N PRO A 172 -31.77 -31.41 19.28
CA PRO A 172 -33.03 -32.03 19.71
C PRO A 172 -33.67 -32.79 18.55
N GLN A 173 -34.72 -33.56 18.89
CA GLN A 173 -35.56 -34.23 17.88
C GLN A 173 -36.11 -33.18 16.89
N HIS A 174 -36.13 -33.51 15.59
CA HIS A 174 -36.46 -32.61 14.49
C HIS A 174 -35.52 -31.40 14.31
N GLY A 175 -34.35 -31.42 14.94
CA GLY A 175 -33.26 -30.46 14.72
C GLY A 175 -32.16 -30.99 13.78
N PHE A 176 -31.32 -30.11 13.26
CA PHE A 176 -30.12 -30.42 12.52
C PHE A 176 -29.06 -29.33 12.71
N ILE A 177 -27.80 -29.69 12.57
CA ILE A 177 -26.70 -28.70 12.61
C ILE A 177 -26.84 -27.76 11.42
N ASP A 178 -26.87 -26.47 11.68
CA ASP A 178 -27.02 -25.44 10.67
C ASP A 178 -25.80 -25.31 9.73
N SER A 179 -25.90 -24.40 8.76
CA SER A 179 -24.83 -24.15 7.78
C SER A 179 -23.54 -23.61 8.39
N SER A 180 -23.63 -22.91 9.55
CA SER A 180 -22.43 -22.44 10.26
C SER A 180 -21.64 -23.60 10.89
N GLY A 181 -22.32 -24.72 11.16
CA GLY A 181 -21.73 -25.87 11.82
C GLY A 181 -21.62 -25.74 13.34
N ASN A 182 -21.95 -24.56 13.88
CA ASN A 182 -21.72 -24.24 15.29
C ASN A 182 -23.02 -23.92 16.06
N ASP A 183 -24.17 -24.10 15.43
CA ASP A 183 -25.50 -24.05 16.04
C ASP A 183 -26.45 -25.06 15.38
N TRP A 184 -27.67 -25.16 15.83
CA TRP A 184 -28.69 -26.03 15.25
C TRP A 184 -29.97 -25.27 14.91
N LYS A 185 -30.74 -25.80 13.97
CA LYS A 185 -32.04 -25.31 13.52
C LYS A 185 -33.04 -26.44 13.49
N CYS A 186 -34.32 -26.11 13.53
CA CYS A 186 -35.38 -27.07 13.35
C CYS A 186 -35.74 -27.30 11.89
N SER A 187 -36.02 -28.52 11.49
CA SER A 187 -36.61 -28.88 10.20
C SER A 187 -38.05 -28.44 10.12
N ALA A 188 -38.51 -27.99 8.92
CA ALA A 188 -39.94 -27.70 8.74
C ALA A 188 -40.79 -28.96 8.94
N PRO A 189 -41.99 -28.85 9.54
CA PRO A 189 -42.72 -27.67 9.97
C PRO A 189 -42.44 -27.24 11.43
N TYR A 190 -41.30 -27.62 12.00
CA TYR A 190 -40.98 -27.31 13.41
C TYR A 190 -40.23 -25.99 13.52
N ARG A 191 -40.40 -25.30 14.63
CA ARG A 191 -39.67 -24.07 14.98
C ARG A 191 -39.01 -24.20 16.36
N ARG A 192 -37.92 -23.46 16.55
CA ARG A 192 -37.15 -23.47 17.78
C ARG A 192 -37.93 -22.77 18.91
N LYS A 193 -38.09 -23.47 20.04
CA LYS A 193 -38.60 -22.89 21.28
C LYS A 193 -37.66 -23.36 22.41
N GLY A 194 -36.77 -22.44 22.88
CA GLY A 194 -35.69 -22.82 23.80
C GLY A 194 -34.76 -23.84 23.19
N ASP A 195 -34.56 -24.98 23.86
CA ASP A 195 -33.69 -26.07 23.41
C ASP A 195 -34.44 -27.21 22.70
N ALA A 196 -35.66 -26.98 22.23
CA ALA A 196 -36.52 -27.96 21.57
C ALA A 196 -37.06 -27.45 20.22
N CYS A 197 -37.42 -28.37 19.33
CA CYS A 197 -38.17 -28.10 18.11
C CYS A 197 -39.66 -28.45 18.36
N VAL A 198 -40.53 -27.46 18.33
CA VAL A 198 -41.98 -27.62 18.49
C VAL A 198 -42.69 -27.42 17.17
N ARG A 199 -43.80 -28.14 16.91
CA ARG A 199 -44.60 -27.99 15.70
C ARG A 199 -45.25 -26.59 15.69
N SER A 200 -45.18 -25.93 14.54
CA SER A 200 -45.83 -24.64 14.30
C SER A 200 -47.35 -24.77 14.27
#